data_e155aff9f3592a6440d74a12371bd67f
#
_entry.id   e155aff9f3592a6440d74a12371bd67f
#
_cell.length_a   1.000
_cell.length_b   1.000
_cell.length_c   1.000
_cell.angle_alpha   90.00
_cell.angle_beta   90.00
_cell.angle_gamma   90.00
#
_symmetry.space_group_name_H-M   'P 1'
#
loop_
_entity.id
_entity.type
_entity.pdbx_description
1 polymer ?
#
loop_
_entity_poly.entity_id
_entity_poly.type
_entity_poly.pdbx_seq_one_letter_code
_entity_poly.pdbx_strand_id
1 'polypeptide(L)'
;ISLGLVGSEMCIRDSFSRPAAQVLGQYYNFLRLGFEGYKEIQQNSMDIATYCHDQIGKMKCFRNYADKLVNPLFIWYMNPDYDKKAKWTLYDLQALLQQSGWMVPAYTMPENLENLVVMRVVVRQGTSRDMIDMLIDDIKNAVAELEKLEYPTDSRIKYEKQIKQKGRVFTH
;
A
#
# COMPACT_ATOMS: atom_id res chain seq x y z
N ILE A 1 -17.91 6.76 -24.55
CA ILE A 1 -17.05 5.56 -24.61
C ILE A 1 -16.11 5.78 -25.78
N SER A 2 -14.82 5.96 -25.49
CA SER A 2 -13.79 6.14 -26.54
C SER A 2 -13.60 4.80 -27.26
N LEU A 3 -14.27 4.64 -28.38
CA LEU A 3 -14.16 3.48 -29.28
C LEU A 3 -12.74 3.29 -29.87
N GLY A 4 -11.86 4.31 -29.75
CA GLY A 4 -10.52 4.28 -30.28
C GLY A 4 -9.52 3.44 -29.46
N LEU A 5 -9.69 3.33 -28.15
CA LEU A 5 -8.81 2.54 -27.29
C LEU A 5 -9.04 1.03 -27.41
N VAL A 6 -10.28 0.60 -27.58
CA VAL A 6 -10.63 -0.82 -27.70
C VAL A 6 -10.19 -1.40 -29.06
N GLY A 7 -10.27 -0.62 -30.12
CA GLY A 7 -9.88 -1.08 -31.46
C GLY A 7 -8.37 -1.20 -31.65
N SER A 8 -7.58 -0.23 -31.20
CA SER A 8 -6.13 -0.23 -31.42
C SER A 8 -5.39 -1.23 -30.54
N GLU A 9 -5.80 -1.41 -29.27
CA GLU A 9 -5.16 -2.40 -28.39
C GLU A 9 -5.53 -3.83 -28.78
N MET A 10 -6.74 -4.11 -29.20
CA MET A 10 -7.12 -5.42 -29.74
C MET A 10 -6.32 -5.74 -31.01
N CYS A 11 -6.24 -4.82 -31.97
CA CYS A 11 -5.46 -5.03 -33.19
C CYS A 11 -3.97 -5.27 -32.93
N ILE A 12 -3.37 -4.55 -31.98
CA ILE A 12 -1.96 -4.74 -31.61
C ILE A 12 -1.74 -6.11 -30.93
N ARG A 13 -2.68 -6.57 -30.12
CA ARG A 13 -2.57 -7.88 -29.46
C ARG A 13 -2.89 -9.05 -30.37
N ASP A 14 -3.87 -8.91 -31.24
CA ASP A 14 -4.35 -9.98 -32.12
C ASP A 14 -3.48 -10.14 -33.39
N SER A 15 -2.76 -9.07 -33.78
CA SER A 15 -1.97 -9.07 -35.04
C SER A 15 -0.56 -9.67 -34.89
N PHE A 16 -0.08 -9.95 -33.68
CA PHE A 16 1.25 -10.52 -33.44
C PHE A 16 1.18 -11.97 -33.00
N SER A 17 1.96 -12.82 -33.67
CA SER A 17 2.18 -14.20 -33.24
C SER A 17 2.85 -14.21 -31.86
N ARG A 18 2.16 -14.75 -30.87
CA ARG A 18 2.69 -14.93 -29.50
C ARG A 18 2.69 -16.40 -29.10
N PRO A 19 3.67 -16.82 -28.28
CA PRO A 19 3.64 -18.19 -27.72
C PRO A 19 2.37 -18.40 -26.93
N ALA A 20 1.67 -19.51 -27.16
CA ALA A 20 0.43 -19.89 -26.46
C ALA A 20 0.67 -20.34 -25.01
N ALA A 21 1.91 -20.44 -24.55
CA ALA A 21 2.27 -20.94 -23.22
C ALA A 21 1.54 -20.20 -22.07
N GLN A 22 1.37 -18.88 -22.18
CA GLN A 22 0.65 -18.08 -21.17
C GLN A 22 -0.83 -18.43 -21.12
N VAL A 23 -1.47 -18.66 -22.27
CA VAL A 23 -2.87 -19.06 -22.36
C VAL A 23 -3.07 -20.45 -21.78
N LEU A 24 -2.19 -21.39 -22.15
CA LEU A 24 -2.20 -22.75 -21.59
C LEU A 24 -1.97 -22.75 -20.09
N GLY A 25 -1.06 -21.92 -19.58
CA GLY A 25 -0.82 -21.77 -18.15
C GLY A 25 -2.03 -21.25 -17.39
N GLN A 26 -2.74 -20.26 -17.94
CA GLN A 26 -4.00 -19.77 -17.35
C GLN A 26 -5.10 -20.86 -17.37
N TYR A 27 -5.26 -21.52 -18.51
CA TYR A 27 -6.26 -22.60 -18.65
C TYR A 27 -5.99 -23.75 -17.66
N TYR A 28 -4.72 -24.15 -17.53
CA TYR A 28 -4.31 -25.15 -16.54
C TYR A 28 -4.68 -24.72 -15.12
N ASN A 29 -4.42 -23.48 -14.73
CA ASN A 29 -4.77 -22.98 -13.41
C ASN A 29 -6.30 -22.97 -13.18
N PHE A 30 -7.09 -22.58 -14.18
CA PHE A 30 -8.54 -22.65 -14.05
C PHE A 30 -9.06 -24.06 -13.86
N LEU A 31 -8.52 -25.02 -14.60
CA LEU A 31 -8.90 -26.45 -14.45
C LEU A 31 -8.44 -27.02 -13.10
N ARG A 32 -7.20 -26.69 -12.68
CA ARG A 32 -6.61 -27.22 -11.45
C ARG A 32 -7.30 -26.69 -10.20
N LEU A 33 -7.57 -25.40 -10.14
CA LEU A 33 -8.11 -24.74 -8.95
C LEU A 33 -9.63 -24.75 -8.95
N GLY A 34 -10.24 -24.52 -10.11
CA GLY A 34 -11.67 -24.33 -10.21
C GLY A 34 -12.17 -23.16 -9.37
N PHE A 35 -13.47 -23.03 -9.24
CA PHE A 35 -14.08 -21.96 -8.47
C PHE A 35 -13.71 -22.03 -6.97
N GLU A 36 -13.78 -23.20 -6.37
CA GLU A 36 -13.53 -23.38 -4.93
C GLU A 36 -12.06 -23.10 -4.59
N GLY A 37 -11.10 -23.58 -5.40
CA GLY A 37 -9.69 -23.29 -5.16
C GLY A 37 -9.36 -21.80 -5.24
N TYR A 38 -9.92 -21.08 -6.20
CA TYR A 38 -9.75 -19.61 -6.26
C TYR A 38 -10.42 -18.92 -5.07
N LYS A 39 -11.59 -19.35 -4.66
CA LYS A 39 -12.30 -18.82 -3.50
C LYS A 39 -11.49 -18.99 -2.22
N GLU A 40 -10.92 -20.17 -1.98
CA GLU A 40 -10.08 -20.45 -0.82
C GLU A 40 -8.82 -19.56 -0.80
N ILE A 41 -8.15 -19.41 -1.94
CA ILE A 41 -6.97 -18.55 -2.07
C ILE A 41 -7.33 -17.08 -1.75
N GLN A 42 -8.43 -16.59 -2.29
CA GLN A 42 -8.86 -15.21 -2.06
C GLN A 42 -9.32 -15.01 -0.61
N GLN A 43 -10.03 -15.98 -0.03
CA GLN A 43 -10.44 -15.90 1.36
C GLN A 43 -9.23 -15.87 2.30
N ASN A 44 -8.25 -16.74 2.10
CA ASN A 44 -7.02 -16.73 2.88
C ASN A 44 -6.27 -15.40 2.76
N SER A 45 -6.21 -14.83 1.55
CA SER A 45 -5.59 -13.50 1.35
C SER A 45 -6.35 -12.40 2.09
N MET A 46 -7.69 -12.47 2.11
CA MET A 46 -8.53 -11.55 2.88
C MET A 46 -8.32 -11.68 4.38
N ASP A 47 -8.25 -12.90 4.89
CA ASP A 47 -8.06 -13.15 6.33
C ASP A 47 -6.71 -12.62 6.81
N ILE A 48 -5.65 -12.83 6.02
CA ILE A 48 -4.32 -12.30 6.29
C ILE A 48 -4.31 -10.77 6.22
N ALA A 49 -4.96 -10.17 5.20
CA ALA A 49 -5.06 -8.73 5.06
C ALA A 49 -5.82 -8.09 6.23
N THR A 50 -6.93 -8.70 6.64
CA THR A 50 -7.73 -8.25 7.79
C THR A 50 -6.91 -8.31 9.07
N TYR A 51 -6.18 -9.39 9.28
CA TYR A 51 -5.29 -9.50 10.43
C TYR A 51 -4.24 -8.37 10.46
N CYS A 52 -3.55 -8.13 9.36
CA CYS A 52 -2.54 -7.07 9.29
C CYS A 52 -3.16 -5.67 9.50
N HIS A 53 -4.29 -5.39 8.84
CA HIS A 53 -5.07 -4.17 9.02
C HIS A 53 -5.41 -3.93 10.49
N ASP A 54 -5.88 -4.95 11.21
CA ASP A 54 -6.24 -4.83 12.63
C ASP A 54 -5.01 -4.58 13.51
N GLN A 55 -3.87 -5.21 13.20
CA GLN A 55 -2.65 -4.98 13.97
C GLN A 55 -2.11 -3.56 13.78
N ILE A 56 -2.13 -3.04 12.55
CA ILE A 56 -1.72 -1.65 12.27
C ILE A 56 -2.69 -0.66 12.92
N GLY A 57 -3.99 -0.92 12.89
CA GLY A 57 -5.00 -0.08 13.52
C GLY A 57 -4.88 0.03 15.06
N LYS A 58 -4.20 -0.93 15.72
CA LYS A 58 -3.89 -0.87 17.16
C LYS A 58 -2.72 0.06 17.48
N MET A 59 -1.90 0.43 16.49
CA MET A 59 -0.77 1.33 16.69
C MET A 59 -1.26 2.77 16.80
N LYS A 60 -0.91 3.48 17.87
CA LYS A 60 -1.38 4.86 18.13
C LYS A 60 -0.94 5.87 17.07
N CYS A 61 0.19 5.60 16.40
CA CYS A 61 0.75 6.45 15.37
C CYS A 61 0.04 6.37 14.02
N PHE A 62 -0.78 5.35 13.78
CA PHE A 62 -1.46 5.13 12.51
C PHE A 62 -2.97 5.14 12.62
N ARG A 63 -3.63 5.37 11.49
CA ARG A 63 -5.05 5.13 11.27
C ARG A 63 -5.24 4.41 9.95
N ASN A 64 -6.12 3.43 9.94
CA ASN A 64 -6.58 2.79 8.72
C ASN A 64 -7.45 3.75 7.92
N TYR A 65 -7.29 3.72 6.59
CA TYR A 65 -8.08 4.57 5.68
C TYR A 65 -9.53 4.12 5.57
N ALA A 66 -9.78 2.82 5.68
CA ALA A 66 -11.11 2.22 5.65
C ALA A 66 -11.32 1.34 6.88
N ASP A 67 -12.51 1.34 7.43
CA ASP A 67 -12.85 0.51 8.61
C ASP A 67 -13.00 -0.97 8.24
N LYS A 68 -13.40 -1.25 7.00
CA LYS A 68 -13.62 -2.62 6.51
C LYS A 68 -12.97 -2.82 5.15
N LEU A 69 -12.32 -3.96 4.99
CA LEU A 69 -11.70 -4.35 3.73
C LEU A 69 -12.72 -5.01 2.81
N VAL A 70 -12.66 -4.68 1.51
CA VAL A 70 -13.43 -5.31 0.43
C VAL A 70 -12.53 -6.19 -0.43
N ASN A 71 -11.24 -5.86 -0.49
CA ASN A 71 -10.21 -6.58 -1.22
C ASN A 71 -9.04 -6.87 -0.27
N PRO A 72 -8.15 -7.83 -0.58
CA PRO A 72 -6.96 -8.12 0.23
C PRO A 72 -5.89 -7.02 0.07
N LEU A 73 -6.33 -5.78 0.23
CA LEU A 73 -5.54 -4.57 0.14
C LEU A 73 -6.00 -3.63 1.24
N PHE A 74 -5.06 -3.03 1.95
CA PHE A 74 -5.37 -2.01 2.93
C PHE A 74 -4.38 -0.85 2.85
N ILE A 75 -4.86 0.29 3.32
CA ILE A 75 -4.16 1.57 3.29
C ILE A 75 -4.23 2.16 4.69
N TRP A 76 -3.13 2.72 5.15
CA TRP A 76 -3.08 3.46 6.40
C TRP A 76 -2.31 4.76 6.23
N TYR A 77 -2.50 5.67 7.17
CA TYR A 77 -1.85 6.96 7.22
C TYR A 77 -1.48 7.32 8.65
N MET A 78 -0.65 8.35 8.83
CA MET A 78 -0.32 8.82 10.18
C MET A 78 -1.55 9.40 10.85
N ASN A 79 -1.78 9.03 12.12
CA ASN A 79 -2.83 9.62 12.92
C ASN A 79 -2.59 11.15 13.01
N PRO A 80 -3.58 12.01 12.64
CA PRO A 80 -3.38 13.46 12.59
C PRO A 80 -2.89 14.10 13.89
N ASP A 81 -3.31 13.57 15.04
CA ASP A 81 -2.87 14.09 16.34
C ASP A 81 -1.44 13.66 16.69
N TYR A 82 -1.03 12.51 16.19
CA TYR A 82 0.35 12.04 16.30
C TYR A 82 1.25 12.76 15.28
N ASP A 83 0.79 12.95 14.05
CA ASP A 83 1.52 13.61 12.97
C ASP A 83 1.96 15.03 13.34
N LYS A 84 1.12 15.79 14.05
CA LYS A 84 1.45 17.15 14.55
C LYS A 84 2.71 17.20 15.44
N LYS A 85 3.04 16.10 16.10
CA LYS A 85 4.15 15.99 17.05
C LYS A 85 5.32 15.18 16.50
N ALA A 86 5.09 14.41 15.42
CA ALA A 86 6.08 13.55 14.85
C ALA A 86 7.20 14.34 14.18
N LYS A 87 8.42 13.88 14.34
CA LYS A 87 9.63 14.44 13.71
C LYS A 87 9.99 13.71 12.40
N TRP A 88 9.17 12.77 11.99
CA TRP A 88 9.35 11.88 10.84
C TRP A 88 8.06 11.77 10.01
N THR A 89 8.16 11.18 8.84
CA THR A 89 7.06 10.98 7.89
C THR A 89 6.97 9.51 7.49
N LEU A 90 5.90 9.11 6.79
CA LEU A 90 5.78 7.75 6.23
C LEU A 90 6.86 7.44 5.20
N TYR A 91 7.50 8.44 4.58
CA TYR A 91 8.64 8.22 3.70
C TYR A 91 9.88 7.73 4.46
N ASP A 92 10.08 8.24 5.69
CA ASP A 92 11.18 7.78 6.55
C ASP A 92 10.94 6.34 7.02
N LEU A 93 9.69 6.01 7.38
CA LEU A 93 9.28 4.64 7.68
C LEU A 93 9.51 3.71 6.49
N GLN A 94 9.11 4.13 5.27
CA GLN A 94 9.39 3.37 4.05
C GLN A 94 10.89 3.09 3.89
N ALA A 95 11.74 4.09 4.12
CA ALA A 95 13.19 3.95 3.97
C ALA A 95 13.78 2.92 4.95
N LEU A 96 13.31 2.90 6.20
CA LEU A 96 13.73 1.89 7.19
C LEU A 96 13.22 0.49 6.84
N LEU A 97 11.96 0.37 6.42
CA LEU A 97 11.41 -0.92 5.98
C LEU A 97 12.15 -1.48 4.76
N GLN A 98 12.60 -0.62 3.84
CA GLN A 98 13.43 -1.06 2.71
C GLN A 98 14.77 -1.65 3.16
N GLN A 99 15.39 -1.13 4.22
CA GLN A 99 16.62 -1.69 4.77
C GLN A 99 16.40 -3.10 5.34
N SER A 100 15.19 -3.38 5.86
CA SER A 100 14.77 -4.71 6.30
C SER A 100 14.24 -5.60 5.15
N GLY A 101 14.30 -5.12 3.89
CA GLY A 101 13.89 -5.88 2.70
C GLY A 101 12.42 -5.75 2.32
N TRP A 102 11.63 -4.92 3.00
CA TRP A 102 10.22 -4.70 2.72
C TRP A 102 9.99 -3.58 1.71
N MET A 103 9.21 -3.85 0.67
CA MET A 103 8.77 -2.83 -0.30
C MET A 103 7.33 -2.40 0.00
N VAL A 104 7.16 -1.52 0.98
CA VAL A 104 5.88 -0.92 1.33
C VAL A 104 5.89 0.55 0.91
N PRO A 105 5.26 0.92 -0.21
CA PRO A 105 5.36 2.27 -0.75
C PRO A 105 4.55 3.28 0.07
N ALA A 106 5.15 4.44 0.32
CA ALA A 106 4.49 5.65 0.79
C ALA A 106 4.28 6.61 -0.40
N TYR A 107 3.08 7.17 -0.54
CA TYR A 107 2.75 8.10 -1.61
C TYR A 107 1.62 9.06 -1.18
N THR A 108 1.51 10.19 -1.88
CA THR A 108 0.42 11.14 -1.68
C THR A 108 -0.85 10.66 -2.38
N MET A 109 -1.99 10.97 -1.79
CA MET A 109 -3.29 10.73 -2.43
C MET A 109 -3.50 11.64 -3.64
N PRO A 110 -4.46 11.31 -4.54
CA PRO A 110 -4.79 12.10 -5.72
C PRO A 110 -5.29 13.52 -5.40
N GLU A 111 -5.68 14.23 -6.45
CA GLU A 111 -6.24 15.58 -6.41
C GLU A 111 -7.30 15.75 -5.31
N ASN A 112 -7.23 16.86 -4.60
CA ASN A 112 -7.99 17.23 -3.39
C ASN A 112 -7.58 16.53 -2.08
N LEU A 113 -6.67 15.55 -2.11
CA LEU A 113 -6.12 14.86 -0.93
C LEU A 113 -4.59 14.76 -0.96
N GLU A 114 -3.92 15.61 -1.74
CA GLU A 114 -2.46 15.55 -1.96
C GLU A 114 -1.63 15.82 -0.69
N ASN A 115 -2.26 16.33 0.36
CA ASN A 115 -1.62 16.54 1.65
C ASN A 115 -1.64 15.25 2.52
N LEU A 116 -2.42 14.24 2.11
CA LEU A 116 -2.49 12.97 2.82
C LEU A 116 -1.48 12.00 2.22
N VAL A 117 -0.45 11.69 2.98
CA VAL A 117 0.51 10.62 2.66
C VAL A 117 -0.01 9.32 3.24
N VAL A 118 -0.01 8.28 2.43
CA VAL A 118 -0.49 6.94 2.81
C VAL A 118 0.54 5.88 2.49
N MET A 119 0.46 4.76 3.19
CA MET A 119 1.15 3.52 2.84
C MET A 119 0.14 2.44 2.46
N ARG A 120 0.51 1.56 1.55
CA ARG A 120 -0.38 0.52 1.03
C ARG A 120 0.30 -0.84 1.04
N VAL A 121 -0.44 -1.84 1.49
CA VAL A 121 -0.06 -3.25 1.36
C VAL A 121 -1.12 -4.00 0.56
N VAL A 122 -0.66 -4.82 -0.39
CA VAL A 122 -1.48 -5.77 -1.14
C VAL A 122 -1.05 -7.17 -0.72
N VAL A 123 -1.96 -7.90 -0.12
CA VAL A 123 -1.73 -9.30 0.26
C VAL A 123 -2.04 -10.19 -0.93
N ARG A 124 -1.06 -10.97 -1.35
CA ARG A 124 -1.17 -11.88 -2.50
C ARG A 124 -1.07 -13.33 -2.05
N GLN A 125 -1.44 -14.23 -2.94
CA GLN A 125 -1.18 -15.65 -2.77
C GLN A 125 0.31 -15.89 -2.43
N GLY A 126 0.57 -16.71 -1.42
CA GLY A 126 1.92 -16.99 -0.93
C GLY A 126 2.39 -16.08 0.22
N THR A 127 1.66 -15.02 0.55
CA THR A 127 1.89 -14.29 1.79
C THR A 127 1.41 -15.14 2.95
N SER A 128 2.31 -15.45 3.88
CA SER A 128 1.96 -16.18 5.10
C SER A 128 1.67 -15.24 6.26
N ARG A 129 1.03 -15.78 7.30
CA ARG A 129 0.81 -15.03 8.54
C ARG A 129 2.14 -14.66 9.21
N ASP A 130 3.09 -15.58 9.23
CA ASP A 130 4.41 -15.34 9.80
C ASP A 130 5.15 -14.18 9.10
N MET A 131 5.04 -14.08 7.77
CA MET A 131 5.57 -12.94 7.03
C MET A 131 4.93 -11.62 7.47
N ILE A 132 3.63 -11.61 7.73
CA ILE A 132 2.94 -10.41 8.23
C ILE A 132 3.37 -10.08 9.66
N ASP A 133 3.54 -11.09 10.51
CA ASP A 133 4.02 -10.86 11.88
C ASP A 133 5.45 -10.26 11.86
N MET A 134 6.34 -10.75 11.00
CA MET A 134 7.65 -10.13 10.78
C MET A 134 7.55 -8.68 10.30
N LEU A 135 6.68 -8.40 9.33
CA LEU A 135 6.46 -7.04 8.84
C LEU A 135 5.95 -6.11 9.96
N ILE A 136 5.01 -6.59 10.76
CA ILE A 136 4.45 -5.82 11.89
C ILE A 136 5.53 -5.51 12.93
N ASP A 137 6.38 -6.46 13.23
CA ASP A 137 7.46 -6.26 14.20
C ASP A 137 8.54 -5.31 13.65
N ASP A 138 8.87 -5.40 12.36
CA ASP A 138 9.76 -4.45 11.71
C ASP A 138 9.17 -3.04 11.67
N ILE A 139 7.85 -2.89 11.44
CA ILE A 139 7.16 -1.59 11.55
C ILE A 139 7.27 -1.04 12.96
N LYS A 140 7.03 -1.84 14.00
CA LYS A 140 7.16 -1.41 15.41
C LYS A 140 8.57 -0.97 15.74
N ASN A 141 9.57 -1.74 15.30
CA ASN A 141 10.98 -1.42 15.52
C ASN A 141 11.38 -0.13 14.82
N ALA A 142 10.98 0.04 13.55
CA ALA A 142 11.24 1.25 12.78
C ALA A 142 10.56 2.48 13.40
N VAL A 143 9.32 2.37 13.86
CA VAL A 143 8.62 3.45 14.57
C VAL A 143 9.35 3.79 15.87
N ALA A 144 9.77 2.80 16.65
CA ALA A 144 10.52 3.02 17.89
C ALA A 144 11.88 3.68 17.65
N GLU A 145 12.53 3.43 16.53
CA GLU A 145 13.75 4.12 16.11
C GLU A 145 13.47 5.57 15.72
N LEU A 146 12.44 5.81 14.92
CA LEU A 146 12.02 7.15 14.48
C LEU A 146 11.53 8.03 15.64
N GLU A 147 10.96 7.45 16.68
CA GLU A 147 10.54 8.19 17.88
C GLU A 147 11.71 8.69 18.73
N LYS A 148 12.91 8.09 18.61
CA LYS A 148 14.12 8.53 19.32
C LYS A 148 14.80 9.75 18.70
N LEU A 149 14.36 10.20 17.52
CA LEU A 149 14.96 11.33 16.83
C LEU A 149 14.85 12.62 17.66
N GLU A 150 15.96 13.30 17.85
CA GLU A 150 16.00 14.61 18.54
C GLU A 150 15.53 15.74 17.61
N TYR A 151 15.79 15.61 16.31
CA TYR A 151 15.50 16.63 15.29
C TYR A 151 14.60 16.07 14.19
N PRO A 152 13.80 16.93 13.51
CA PRO A 152 13.00 16.51 12.37
C PRO A 152 13.87 15.99 11.22
N THR A 153 13.39 14.95 10.52
CA THR A 153 14.03 14.44 9.31
C THR A 153 13.93 15.44 8.15
N ASP A 154 14.79 15.30 7.16
CA ASP A 154 14.72 16.10 5.92
C ASP A 154 13.37 15.92 5.20
N SER A 155 12.81 14.72 5.22
CA SER A 155 11.48 14.42 4.69
C SER A 155 10.41 15.22 5.43
N ARG A 156 10.48 15.30 6.75
CA ARG A 156 9.55 16.07 7.58
C ARG A 156 9.64 17.57 7.29
N ILE A 157 10.85 18.12 7.20
CA ILE A 157 11.08 19.53 6.88
C ILE A 157 10.51 19.89 5.50
N LYS A 158 10.72 19.03 4.49
CA LYS A 158 10.17 19.21 3.15
C LYS A 158 8.65 19.16 3.15
N TYR A 159 8.07 18.19 3.82
CA TYR A 159 6.62 18.01 3.95
C TYR A 159 5.94 19.23 4.57
N GLU A 160 6.48 19.77 5.67
CA GLU A 160 5.94 20.98 6.32
C GLU A 160 6.04 22.23 5.44
N LYS A 161 7.12 22.38 4.66
CA LYS A 161 7.26 23.48 3.70
C LYS A 161 6.18 23.40 2.60
N GLN A 162 5.90 22.22 2.09
CA GLN A 162 4.87 22.00 1.06
C GLN A 162 3.47 22.34 1.57
N ILE A 163 3.11 21.92 2.78
CA ILE A 163 1.82 22.27 3.39
C ILE A 163 1.69 23.78 3.59
N LYS A 164 2.74 24.45 4.09
CA LYS A 164 2.74 25.91 4.30
C LYS A 164 2.61 26.71 2.99
N GLN A 165 3.19 26.21 1.90
CA GLN A 165 3.08 26.85 0.57
C GLN A 165 1.66 26.70 0.00
N LYS A 166 1.05 25.51 0.10
CA LYS A 166 -0.33 25.27 -0.36
C LYS A 166 -1.37 26.07 0.46
N GLY A 167 -1.19 26.20 1.76
CA GLY A 167 -2.07 26.99 2.62
C GLY A 167 -2.07 28.50 2.32
N ARG A 168 -1.02 29.03 1.65
CA ARG A 168 -0.97 30.44 1.21
C ARG A 168 -1.71 30.72 -0.10
N VAL A 169 -2.03 29.68 -0.88
CA VAL A 169 -2.73 29.84 -2.17
C VAL A 169 -4.24 30.00 -2.01
N PHE A 170 -4.80 29.68 -0.85
CA PHE A 170 -6.24 29.77 -0.56
C PHE A 170 -6.65 31.03 0.25
N THR A 171 -5.78 32.01 0.39
CA THR A 171 -6.06 33.28 1.09
C THR A 171 -6.06 34.50 0.15
N HIS A 172 -6.68 34.35 -1.03
CA HIS A 172 -6.99 35.50 -1.92
C HIS A 172 -8.42 35.42 -2.42
#